data_76e6b6154dc50b22d55ed3e3b77d56e9
#
_entry.id   76e6b6154dc50b22d55ed3e3b77d56e9
#
_cell.length_a   1.000
_cell.length_b   1.000
_cell.length_c   1.000
_cell.angle_alpha   90.00
_cell.angle_beta   90.00
_cell.angle_gamma   90.00
#
_symmetry.space_group_name_H-M   'P 1'
#
loop_
_entity.id
_entity.type
_entity.pdbx_description
1 polymer ?
#
loop_
_entity_poly.entity_id
_entity_poly.type
_entity_poly.pdbx_seq_one_letter_code
_entity_poly.pdbx_strand_id
1 'polypeptide(L)'
;SAASDVYKRQIGVNTQAVETAIQNEMSHLPKVSGGEPYLSSETNQVMQRTVETSQKMGDEFVSIEPMLLALLAVNSTASRILKDAGCTEKEMTAAINDLRQGQKVQSQSGDENYQSLQKYARNLIEDARAGKLDPVIGRDEEIRRVLQILSRRTKNNPILIGEPGTGKTAIVEGLAERIVRGDVPENLKDKQLYSLDMGAMLAGAKYKGEFEERLKSVVKEVMQADGNIILFIDEIHTLVGAGGGEGAMDAANILKPALALSLIHISEPTRPY
;
A
#
# COMPACT_ATOMS: atom_id res chain seq x y z
N SER A 1 -12.32 -8.98 5.96
CA SER A 1 -10.85 -8.81 6.03
C SER A 1 -10.49 -7.40 5.57
N ALA A 2 -9.37 -6.86 6.03
CA ALA A 2 -8.93 -5.51 5.67
C ALA A 2 -8.92 -5.28 4.15
N ALA A 3 -8.47 -6.24 3.36
CA ALA A 3 -8.46 -6.17 1.90
C ALA A 3 -9.88 -6.07 1.31
N SER A 4 -10.85 -6.84 1.79
CA SER A 4 -12.23 -6.75 1.30
C SER A 4 -12.91 -5.42 1.69
N ASP A 5 -12.48 -4.80 2.79
CA ASP A 5 -13.07 -3.55 3.26
C ASP A 5 -12.64 -2.35 2.41
N VAL A 6 -11.49 -2.44 1.76
CA VAL A 6 -11.03 -1.43 0.78
C VAL A 6 -12.03 -1.33 -0.38
N TYR A 7 -12.37 -2.45 -1.00
CA TYR A 7 -13.33 -2.49 -2.13
C TYR A 7 -14.71 -2.00 -1.71
N LYS A 8 -15.19 -2.40 -0.53
CA LYS A 8 -16.49 -1.97 -0.01
C LYS A 8 -16.54 -0.46 0.27
N ARG A 9 -15.44 0.11 0.82
CA ARG A 9 -15.34 1.56 1.06
C ARG A 9 -15.33 2.36 -0.23
N GLN A 10 -14.63 1.88 -1.26
CA GLN A 10 -14.55 2.56 -2.55
C GLN A 10 -15.92 2.69 -3.23
N ILE A 11 -16.80 1.70 -3.08
CA ILE A 11 -18.19 1.75 -3.57
C ILE A 11 -19.18 2.38 -2.57
N GLY A 12 -18.70 2.97 -1.46
CA GLY A 12 -19.52 3.68 -0.48
C GLY A 12 -20.32 2.78 0.46
N VAL A 13 -20.00 1.50 0.58
CA VAL A 13 -20.69 0.55 1.46
C VAL A 13 -20.29 0.75 2.92
N ASN A 14 -21.28 0.81 3.80
CA ASN A 14 -21.05 0.83 5.25
C ASN A 14 -20.63 -0.57 5.74
N THR A 15 -19.33 -0.75 5.90
CA THR A 15 -18.71 -2.04 6.30
C THR A 15 -19.17 -2.50 7.68
N GLN A 16 -19.43 -1.57 8.61
CA GLN A 16 -19.92 -1.86 9.94
C GLN A 16 -21.34 -2.44 9.91
N ALA A 17 -22.21 -1.90 9.06
CA ALA A 17 -23.57 -2.41 8.89
C ALA A 17 -23.56 -3.82 8.30
N VAL A 18 -22.70 -4.10 7.33
CA VAL A 18 -22.53 -5.45 6.75
C VAL A 18 -22.03 -6.44 7.81
N GLU A 19 -21.04 -6.06 8.61
CA GLU A 19 -20.49 -6.90 9.66
C GLU A 19 -21.57 -7.24 10.70
N THR A 20 -22.33 -6.24 11.16
CA THR A 20 -23.44 -6.43 12.10
C THR A 20 -24.51 -7.36 11.53
N ALA A 21 -24.88 -7.20 10.26
CA ALA A 21 -25.85 -8.07 9.60
C ALA A 21 -25.36 -9.52 9.50
N ILE A 22 -24.10 -9.74 9.16
CA ILE A 22 -23.48 -11.07 9.11
C ILE A 22 -23.45 -11.71 10.50
N GLN A 23 -23.03 -10.98 11.54
CA GLN A 23 -23.01 -11.49 12.91
C GLN A 23 -24.40 -11.86 13.40
N ASN A 24 -25.41 -11.09 13.05
CA ASN A 24 -26.79 -11.35 13.39
C ASN A 24 -27.32 -12.64 12.75
N GLU A 25 -27.06 -12.83 11.45
CA GLU A 25 -27.40 -14.08 10.74
C GLU A 25 -26.65 -15.28 11.34
N MET A 26 -25.37 -15.14 11.63
CA MET A 26 -24.57 -16.21 12.26
C MET A 26 -25.11 -16.62 13.63
N SER A 27 -25.65 -15.67 14.40
CA SER A 27 -26.22 -15.96 15.73
C SER A 27 -27.51 -16.79 15.67
N HIS A 28 -28.23 -16.73 14.53
CA HIS A 28 -29.48 -17.47 14.30
C HIS A 28 -29.25 -18.86 13.68
N LEU A 29 -28.02 -19.17 13.26
CA LEU A 29 -27.70 -20.50 12.73
C LEU A 29 -27.76 -21.57 13.83
N PRO A 30 -28.36 -22.77 13.53
CA PRO A 30 -28.43 -23.84 14.50
C PRO A 30 -27.03 -24.32 14.88
N LYS A 31 -26.76 -24.37 16.19
CA LYS A 31 -25.51 -24.92 16.72
C LYS A 31 -25.62 -26.43 16.82
N VAL A 32 -24.81 -27.14 16.06
CA VAL A 32 -24.72 -28.62 16.11
C VAL A 32 -23.46 -28.99 16.89
N SER A 33 -23.60 -29.86 17.88
CA SER A 33 -22.50 -30.45 18.63
C SER A 33 -22.27 -31.90 18.18
N GLY A 34 -21.01 -32.28 17.92
CA GLY A 34 -20.60 -33.68 17.68
C GLY A 34 -20.56 -34.15 16.23
N GLY A 35 -20.67 -33.27 15.24
CA GLY A 35 -20.47 -33.58 13.83
C GLY A 35 -19.16 -33.02 13.29
N GLU A 36 -18.57 -33.65 12.27
CA GLU A 36 -17.47 -33.04 11.53
C GLU A 36 -17.99 -31.82 10.73
N PRO A 37 -17.26 -30.69 10.75
CA PRO A 37 -17.66 -29.51 9.98
C PRO A 37 -17.54 -29.81 8.48
N TYR A 38 -18.57 -29.48 7.72
CA TYR A 38 -18.60 -29.58 6.26
C TYR A 38 -19.02 -28.26 5.61
N LEU A 39 -18.57 -28.04 4.37
CA LEU A 39 -18.97 -26.87 3.61
C LEU A 39 -20.41 -27.04 3.07
N SER A 40 -21.22 -26.00 3.20
CA SER A 40 -22.56 -26.00 2.59
C SER A 40 -22.49 -26.05 1.07
N SER A 41 -23.58 -26.48 0.43
CA SER A 41 -23.69 -26.48 -1.03
C SER A 41 -23.42 -25.09 -1.63
N GLU A 42 -23.95 -24.05 -1.00
CA GLU A 42 -23.72 -22.65 -1.40
C GLU A 42 -22.26 -22.25 -1.30
N THR A 43 -21.58 -22.64 -0.20
CA THR A 43 -20.15 -22.36 -0.04
C THR A 43 -19.32 -23.07 -1.12
N ASN A 44 -19.64 -24.32 -1.42
CA ASN A 44 -18.98 -25.06 -2.51
C ASN A 44 -19.18 -24.38 -3.87
N GLN A 45 -20.40 -23.89 -4.16
CA GLN A 45 -20.66 -23.13 -5.39
C GLN A 45 -19.85 -21.81 -5.44
N VAL A 46 -19.74 -21.10 -4.32
CA VAL A 46 -18.90 -19.89 -4.24
C VAL A 46 -17.45 -20.23 -4.53
N MET A 47 -16.90 -21.28 -3.91
CA MET A 47 -15.52 -21.71 -4.12
C MET A 47 -15.24 -22.08 -5.58
N GLN A 48 -16.15 -22.85 -6.19
CA GLN A 48 -16.03 -23.24 -7.60
C GLN A 48 -16.10 -22.00 -8.52
N ARG A 49 -17.05 -21.10 -8.28
CA ARG A 49 -17.19 -19.86 -9.04
C ARG A 49 -15.99 -18.93 -8.84
N THR A 50 -15.37 -18.94 -7.66
CA THR A 50 -14.14 -18.18 -7.38
C THR A 50 -13.00 -18.61 -8.29
N VAL A 51 -12.78 -19.92 -8.43
CA VAL A 51 -11.74 -20.47 -9.31
C VAL A 51 -12.01 -20.11 -10.77
N GLU A 52 -13.24 -20.27 -11.25
CA GLU A 52 -13.62 -19.89 -12.62
C GLU A 52 -13.40 -18.40 -12.89
N THR A 53 -13.75 -17.55 -11.92
CA THR A 53 -13.58 -16.09 -12.03
C THR A 53 -12.10 -15.70 -12.03
N SER A 54 -11.28 -16.31 -11.17
CA SER A 54 -9.83 -16.13 -11.14
C SER A 54 -9.19 -16.47 -12.49
N GLN A 55 -9.56 -17.61 -13.08
CA GLN A 55 -9.09 -18.01 -14.41
C GLN A 55 -9.49 -17.01 -15.52
N LYS A 56 -10.73 -16.49 -15.48
CA LYS A 56 -11.21 -15.47 -16.43
C LYS A 56 -10.45 -14.15 -16.29
N MET A 57 -10.02 -13.79 -15.08
CA MET A 57 -9.20 -12.61 -14.81
C MET A 57 -7.73 -12.82 -15.20
N GLY A 58 -7.34 -14.07 -15.53
CA GLY A 58 -5.98 -14.45 -15.93
C GLY A 58 -5.01 -14.49 -14.77
N ASP A 59 -5.51 -14.72 -13.55
CA ASP A 59 -4.72 -14.87 -12.34
C ASP A 59 -4.21 -16.31 -12.21
N GLU A 60 -2.98 -16.49 -11.77
CA GLU A 60 -2.39 -17.80 -11.46
C GLU A 60 -2.80 -18.30 -10.06
N PHE A 61 -3.10 -17.37 -9.17
CA PHE A 61 -3.53 -17.66 -7.80
C PHE A 61 -4.90 -17.05 -7.53
N VAL A 62 -5.69 -17.74 -6.72
CA VAL A 62 -7.01 -17.26 -6.29
C VAL A 62 -6.80 -16.14 -5.25
N SER A 63 -7.33 -14.97 -5.58
CA SER A 63 -7.29 -13.77 -4.74
C SER A 63 -8.66 -13.48 -4.09
N ILE A 64 -8.72 -12.40 -3.32
CA ILE A 64 -9.95 -12.01 -2.62
C ILE A 64 -11.01 -11.44 -3.57
N GLU A 65 -10.60 -10.83 -4.68
CA GLU A 65 -11.50 -10.20 -5.64
C GLU A 65 -12.39 -11.20 -6.39
N PRO A 66 -11.85 -12.28 -6.99
CA PRO A 66 -12.69 -13.34 -7.53
C PRO A 66 -13.67 -13.94 -6.52
N MET A 67 -13.26 -14.04 -5.23
CA MET A 67 -14.12 -14.52 -4.17
C MET A 67 -15.27 -13.56 -3.88
N LEU A 68 -15.04 -12.25 -3.83
CA LEU A 68 -16.08 -11.23 -3.65
C LEU A 68 -17.08 -11.25 -4.80
N LEU A 69 -16.60 -11.36 -6.05
CA LEU A 69 -17.47 -11.47 -7.23
C LEU A 69 -18.30 -12.77 -7.19
N ALA A 70 -17.69 -13.89 -6.82
CA ALA A 70 -18.38 -15.16 -6.68
C ALA A 70 -19.46 -15.11 -5.57
N LEU A 71 -19.18 -14.48 -4.43
CA LEU A 71 -20.15 -14.27 -3.36
C LEU A 71 -21.37 -13.45 -3.81
N LEU A 72 -21.16 -12.44 -4.68
CA LEU A 72 -22.25 -11.61 -5.23
C LEU A 72 -23.05 -12.37 -6.31
N ALA A 73 -22.41 -13.26 -7.07
CA ALA A 73 -23.02 -14.01 -8.16
C ALA A 73 -23.85 -15.21 -7.69
N VAL A 74 -23.44 -15.88 -6.59
CA VAL A 74 -24.16 -17.03 -6.03
C VAL A 74 -25.32 -16.54 -5.18
N ASN A 75 -26.50 -17.11 -5.40
CA ASN A 75 -27.68 -16.76 -4.61
C ASN A 75 -27.60 -17.37 -3.19
N SER A 76 -27.20 -16.56 -2.22
CA SER A 76 -26.98 -16.95 -0.82
C SER A 76 -27.41 -15.82 0.12
N THR A 77 -27.53 -16.13 1.40
CA THR A 77 -27.78 -15.11 2.44
C THR A 77 -26.70 -14.05 2.46
N ALA A 78 -25.42 -14.44 2.28
CA ALA A 78 -24.30 -13.52 2.21
C ALA A 78 -24.41 -12.57 1.00
N SER A 79 -24.80 -13.07 -0.16
CA SER A 79 -25.08 -12.28 -1.36
C SER A 79 -26.19 -11.25 -1.12
N ARG A 80 -27.27 -11.65 -0.45
CA ARG A 80 -28.39 -10.76 -0.12
C ARG A 80 -27.93 -9.63 0.79
N ILE A 81 -27.22 -9.93 1.87
CA ILE A 81 -26.69 -8.91 2.79
C ILE A 81 -25.80 -7.90 2.06
N LEU A 82 -24.91 -8.36 1.21
CA LEU A 82 -24.03 -7.50 0.42
C LEU A 82 -24.82 -6.61 -0.55
N LYS A 83 -25.80 -7.16 -1.25
CA LYS A 83 -26.66 -6.42 -2.18
C LYS A 83 -27.55 -5.40 -1.48
N ASP A 84 -28.11 -5.75 -0.34
CA ASP A 84 -28.92 -4.84 0.50
C ASP A 84 -28.09 -3.68 1.06
N ALA A 85 -26.79 -3.90 1.25
CA ALA A 85 -25.83 -2.86 1.62
C ALA A 85 -25.34 -2.00 0.43
N GLY A 86 -25.85 -2.23 -0.81
CA GLY A 86 -25.47 -1.49 -1.99
C GLY A 86 -24.30 -2.08 -2.78
N CYS A 87 -23.85 -3.30 -2.44
CA CYS A 87 -22.76 -3.99 -3.16
C CYS A 87 -23.34 -4.72 -4.38
N THR A 88 -23.29 -4.12 -5.56
CA THR A 88 -23.67 -4.80 -6.80
C THR A 88 -22.45 -5.43 -7.49
N GLU A 89 -22.68 -6.48 -8.28
CA GLU A 89 -21.61 -7.13 -9.07
C GLU A 89 -20.94 -6.15 -10.03
N LYS A 90 -21.73 -5.24 -10.63
CA LYS A 90 -21.23 -4.23 -11.57
C LYS A 90 -20.29 -3.21 -10.88
N GLU A 91 -20.70 -2.69 -9.74
CA GLU A 91 -19.91 -1.71 -8.97
C GLU A 91 -18.66 -2.34 -8.41
N MET A 92 -18.77 -3.58 -7.90
CA MET A 92 -17.61 -4.33 -7.41
C MET A 92 -16.61 -4.62 -8.55
N THR A 93 -17.07 -5.03 -9.72
CA THR A 93 -16.22 -5.26 -10.89
C THR A 93 -15.52 -3.96 -11.33
N ALA A 94 -16.23 -2.84 -11.34
CA ALA A 94 -15.63 -1.55 -11.67
C ALA A 94 -14.55 -1.15 -10.65
N ALA A 95 -14.83 -1.28 -9.36
CA ALA A 95 -13.87 -0.99 -8.30
C ALA A 95 -12.63 -1.89 -8.36
N ILE A 96 -12.80 -3.18 -8.63
CA ILE A 96 -11.70 -4.12 -8.80
C ILE A 96 -10.84 -3.74 -10.01
N ASN A 97 -11.43 -3.43 -11.15
CA ASN A 97 -10.71 -3.03 -12.36
C ASN A 97 -9.92 -1.73 -12.15
N ASP A 98 -10.51 -0.76 -11.46
CA ASP A 98 -9.89 0.52 -11.13
C ASP A 98 -8.68 0.32 -10.20
N LEU A 99 -8.82 -0.49 -9.16
CA LEU A 99 -7.73 -0.79 -8.24
C LEU A 99 -6.63 -1.66 -8.86
N ARG A 100 -7.00 -2.64 -9.67
CA ARG A 100 -6.03 -3.53 -10.34
C ARG A 100 -5.25 -2.85 -11.45
N GLN A 101 -5.81 -1.86 -12.14
CA GLN A 101 -5.19 -1.19 -13.29
C GLN A 101 -4.57 -2.16 -14.30
N GLY A 102 -5.23 -3.32 -14.51
CA GLY A 102 -4.75 -4.38 -15.42
C GLY A 102 -3.71 -5.34 -14.83
N GLN A 103 -3.40 -5.24 -13.56
CA GLN A 103 -2.49 -6.19 -12.89
C GLN A 103 -3.14 -7.56 -12.69
N LYS A 104 -2.33 -8.62 -12.84
CA LYS A 104 -2.73 -10.02 -12.60
C LYS A 104 -2.06 -10.53 -11.33
N VAL A 105 -2.74 -11.40 -10.61
CA VAL A 105 -2.19 -12.04 -9.42
C VAL A 105 -1.34 -13.24 -9.85
N GLN A 106 -0.03 -13.09 -9.76
CA GLN A 106 0.97 -14.07 -10.16
C GLN A 106 1.72 -14.72 -8.99
N SER A 107 1.39 -14.32 -7.76
CA SER A 107 1.99 -14.90 -6.54
C SER A 107 0.92 -15.16 -5.48
N GLN A 108 1.22 -16.07 -4.54
CA GLN A 108 0.32 -16.42 -3.44
C GLN A 108 0.08 -15.22 -2.50
N SER A 109 0.99 -14.23 -2.47
CA SER A 109 0.90 -12.96 -1.75
C SER A 109 0.35 -11.81 -2.62
N GLY A 110 -0.20 -12.11 -3.79
CA GLY A 110 -0.67 -11.11 -4.76
C GLY A 110 -1.71 -10.12 -4.21
N ASP A 111 -2.58 -10.59 -3.30
CA ASP A 111 -3.56 -9.73 -2.62
C ASP A 111 -2.93 -8.67 -1.71
N GLU A 112 -1.70 -8.91 -1.25
CA GLU A 112 -0.97 -7.96 -0.42
C GLU A 112 -0.30 -6.84 -1.23
N ASN A 113 -0.18 -7.04 -2.55
CA ASN A 113 0.56 -6.12 -3.42
C ASN A 113 -0.29 -4.94 -3.95
N TYR A 114 -1.61 -4.96 -3.74
CA TYR A 114 -2.46 -3.82 -4.08
C TYR A 114 -2.46 -2.79 -2.95
N GLN A 115 -2.30 -1.52 -3.32
CA GLN A 115 -2.21 -0.39 -2.37
C GLN A 115 -1.04 -0.52 -1.39
N SER A 116 0.10 -0.97 -1.88
CA SER A 116 1.31 -1.14 -1.08
C SER A 116 1.78 0.16 -0.44
N LEU A 117 1.58 1.31 -1.09
CA LEU A 117 1.84 2.63 -0.51
C LEU A 117 0.99 2.88 0.74
N GLN A 118 -0.29 2.52 0.74
CA GLN A 118 -1.16 2.71 1.92
C GLN A 118 -0.81 1.75 3.06
N LYS A 119 -0.29 0.55 2.74
CA LYS A 119 0.09 -0.45 3.74
C LYS A 119 1.46 -0.19 4.36
N TYR A 120 2.41 0.24 3.52
CA TYR A 120 3.84 0.28 3.87
C TYR A 120 4.44 1.67 3.85
N ALA A 121 3.64 2.70 3.56
CA ALA A 121 4.09 4.07 3.57
C ALA A 121 3.05 4.99 4.22
N ARG A 122 3.54 6.02 4.90
CA ARG A 122 2.75 7.06 5.55
C ARG A 122 2.64 8.26 4.62
N ASN A 123 1.43 8.75 4.34
CA ASN A 123 1.23 9.96 3.53
C ASN A 123 1.45 11.22 4.38
N LEU A 124 2.59 11.86 4.22
CA LEU A 124 2.95 13.06 4.97
C LEU A 124 2.14 14.30 4.55
N ILE A 125 1.62 14.34 3.32
CA ILE A 125 0.74 15.43 2.88
C ILE A 125 -0.60 15.37 3.59
N GLU A 126 -1.18 14.18 3.77
CA GLU A 126 -2.43 14.02 4.54
C GLU A 126 -2.22 14.35 6.02
N ASP A 127 -1.10 13.93 6.59
CA ASP A 127 -0.77 14.25 7.98
C ASP A 127 -0.53 15.75 8.19
N ALA A 128 0.13 16.44 7.25
CA ALA A 128 0.28 17.88 7.28
C ALA A 128 -1.07 18.60 7.20
N ARG A 129 -1.97 18.17 6.30
CA ARG A 129 -3.34 18.72 6.18
C ARG A 129 -4.16 18.50 7.44
N ALA A 130 -3.97 17.37 8.11
CA ALA A 130 -4.64 17.01 9.36
C ALA A 130 -4.00 17.67 10.60
N GLY A 131 -2.92 18.44 10.44
CA GLY A 131 -2.20 19.07 11.55
C GLY A 131 -1.54 18.07 12.52
N LYS A 132 -1.16 16.90 12.03
CA LYS A 132 -0.53 15.84 12.83
C LYS A 132 0.99 15.91 12.86
N LEU A 133 1.58 16.77 12.04
CA LEU A 133 3.03 16.98 12.01
C LEU A 133 3.44 18.05 13.01
N ASP A 134 4.58 17.86 13.65
CA ASP A 134 5.17 18.85 14.53
C ASP A 134 5.75 20.03 13.72
N PRO A 135 5.62 21.28 14.20
CA PRO A 135 6.16 22.43 13.50
C PRO A 135 7.70 22.36 13.44
N VAL A 136 8.24 22.49 12.24
CA VAL A 136 9.69 22.44 12.00
C VAL A 136 10.28 23.83 12.08
N ILE A 137 11.23 24.03 13.00
CA ILE A 137 11.88 25.31 13.25
C ILE A 137 13.37 25.21 12.90
N GLY A 138 13.89 26.24 12.21
CA GLY A 138 15.33 26.40 11.97
C GLY A 138 15.92 25.46 10.90
N ARG A 139 15.09 24.93 10.00
CA ARG A 139 15.51 24.03 8.90
C ARG A 139 15.22 24.58 7.49
N ASP A 140 15.04 25.89 7.40
CA ASP A 140 14.61 26.53 6.13
C ASP A 140 15.64 26.38 5.01
N GLU A 141 16.91 26.40 5.33
CA GLU A 141 17.97 26.25 4.33
C GLU A 141 18.04 24.85 3.76
N GLU A 142 17.97 23.84 4.63
CA GLU A 142 17.98 22.44 4.23
C GLU A 142 16.75 22.10 3.39
N ILE A 143 15.57 22.53 3.82
CA ILE A 143 14.32 22.32 3.08
C ILE A 143 14.39 23.00 1.71
N ARG A 144 14.89 24.24 1.65
CA ARG A 144 15.10 24.96 0.38
C ARG A 144 16.04 24.19 -0.54
N ARG A 145 17.11 23.65 0.01
CA ARG A 145 18.07 22.85 -0.77
C ARG A 145 17.44 21.58 -1.32
N VAL A 146 16.64 20.87 -0.52
CA VAL A 146 15.89 19.70 -0.96
C VAL A 146 14.92 20.07 -2.09
N LEU A 147 14.16 21.16 -1.94
CA LEU A 147 13.23 21.66 -2.96
C LEU A 147 13.96 21.99 -4.27
N GLN A 148 15.14 22.64 -4.20
CA GLN A 148 15.94 22.92 -5.39
C GLN A 148 16.38 21.66 -6.12
N ILE A 149 16.75 20.59 -5.38
CA ILE A 149 17.15 19.32 -5.99
C ILE A 149 15.97 18.62 -6.62
N LEU A 150 14.83 18.52 -5.88
CA LEU A 150 13.60 17.88 -6.37
C LEU A 150 13.03 18.58 -7.62
N SER A 151 13.26 19.89 -7.77
CA SER A 151 12.78 20.66 -8.93
C SER A 151 13.58 20.45 -10.20
N ARG A 152 14.71 19.73 -10.14
CA ARG A 152 15.53 19.46 -11.33
C ARG A 152 14.85 18.46 -12.26
N ARG A 153 15.15 18.54 -13.55
CA ARG A 153 14.67 17.57 -14.55
C ARG A 153 15.40 16.22 -14.45
N THR A 154 16.64 16.23 -14.00
CA THR A 154 17.50 15.04 -13.83
C THR A 154 18.28 15.18 -12.54
N LYS A 155 18.76 14.08 -11.97
CA LYS A 155 19.50 14.04 -10.69
C LYS A 155 18.73 14.76 -9.58
N ASN A 156 17.44 14.46 -9.50
CA ASN A 156 16.46 15.07 -8.60
C ASN A 156 16.23 14.26 -7.32
N ASN A 157 17.15 13.34 -6.98
CA ASN A 157 17.07 12.53 -5.77
C ASN A 157 18.01 13.06 -4.70
N PRO A 158 17.54 13.88 -3.75
CA PRO A 158 18.36 14.35 -2.64
C PRO A 158 18.67 13.24 -1.65
N ILE A 159 19.86 13.26 -1.08
CA ILE A 159 20.27 12.42 0.03
C ILE A 159 20.53 13.30 1.24
N LEU A 160 19.87 13.04 2.35
CA LEU A 160 20.10 13.70 3.62
C LEU A 160 21.08 12.86 4.45
N ILE A 161 22.25 13.41 4.72
CA ILE A 161 23.31 12.76 5.49
C ILE A 161 23.47 13.49 6.83
N GLY A 162 23.57 12.74 7.91
CA GLY A 162 23.78 13.29 9.24
C GLY A 162 23.74 12.21 10.32
N GLU A 163 24.25 12.52 11.49
CA GLU A 163 24.20 11.61 12.64
C GLU A 163 22.76 11.36 13.10
N PRO A 164 22.49 10.27 13.84
CA PRO A 164 21.20 10.02 14.45
C PRO A 164 20.75 11.21 15.32
N GLY A 165 19.47 11.52 15.29
CA GLY A 165 18.90 12.62 16.11
C GLY A 165 19.15 14.03 15.56
N THR A 166 19.80 14.22 14.42
CA THR A 166 20.03 15.55 13.82
C THR A 166 18.79 16.15 13.14
N GLY A 167 17.64 15.52 13.24
CA GLY A 167 16.36 16.02 12.71
C GLY A 167 16.21 15.87 11.19
N LYS A 168 16.81 14.85 10.59
CA LYS A 168 16.66 14.55 9.14
C LYS A 168 15.20 14.34 8.73
N THR A 169 14.46 13.59 9.54
CA THR A 169 13.02 13.33 9.31
C THR A 169 12.20 14.61 9.42
N ALA A 170 12.53 15.51 10.36
CA ALA A 170 11.87 16.81 10.49
C ALA A 170 12.00 17.68 9.21
N ILE A 171 13.11 17.58 8.47
CA ILE A 171 13.27 18.27 7.18
C ILE A 171 12.21 17.81 6.17
N VAL A 172 11.90 16.51 6.16
CA VAL A 172 10.91 15.93 5.24
C VAL A 172 9.48 16.28 5.68
N GLU A 173 9.22 16.34 6.98
CA GLU A 173 7.94 16.81 7.53
C GLU A 173 7.72 18.29 7.21
N GLY A 174 8.74 19.13 7.38
CA GLY A 174 8.70 20.54 6.98
C GLY A 174 8.51 20.74 5.47
N LEU A 175 9.05 19.82 4.64
CA LEU A 175 8.78 19.81 3.21
C LEU A 175 7.29 19.54 2.93
N ALA A 176 6.67 18.55 3.60
CA ALA A 176 5.25 18.26 3.47
C ALA A 176 4.39 19.48 3.83
N GLU A 177 4.70 20.16 4.93
CA GLU A 177 4.00 21.40 5.31
C GLU A 177 4.10 22.49 4.23
N ARG A 178 5.27 22.70 3.65
CA ARG A 178 5.45 23.69 2.58
C ARG A 178 4.68 23.34 1.31
N ILE A 179 4.62 22.06 0.95
CA ILE A 179 3.80 21.60 -0.18
C ILE A 179 2.32 21.93 0.08
N VAL A 180 1.81 21.62 1.28
CA VAL A 180 0.41 21.89 1.66
C VAL A 180 0.10 23.38 1.67
N ARG A 181 1.04 24.23 2.11
CA ARG A 181 0.89 25.70 2.07
C ARG A 181 1.07 26.31 0.69
N GLY A 182 1.53 25.51 -0.29
CA GLY A 182 1.85 26.01 -1.65
C GLY A 182 3.17 26.81 -1.72
N ASP A 183 3.98 26.80 -0.67
CA ASP A 183 5.29 27.50 -0.60
C ASP A 183 6.41 26.63 -1.21
N VAL A 184 6.18 26.19 -2.44
CA VAL A 184 7.08 25.34 -3.22
C VAL A 184 7.03 25.72 -4.70
N PRO A 185 8.05 25.35 -5.49
CA PRO A 185 8.00 25.50 -6.94
C PRO A 185 6.77 24.85 -7.57
N GLU A 186 6.27 25.40 -8.68
CA GLU A 186 5.01 25.00 -9.32
C GLU A 186 4.95 23.49 -9.62
N ASN A 187 6.05 22.92 -10.07
CA ASN A 187 6.16 21.49 -10.38
C ASN A 187 6.11 20.55 -9.17
N LEU A 188 6.07 21.09 -7.95
CA LEU A 188 6.00 20.32 -6.69
C LEU A 188 4.69 20.51 -5.93
N LYS A 189 3.83 21.47 -6.32
CA LYS A 189 2.61 21.82 -5.57
C LYS A 189 1.60 20.69 -5.45
N ASP A 190 1.45 19.88 -6.49
CA ASP A 190 0.45 18.79 -6.54
C ASP A 190 1.04 17.42 -6.20
N LYS A 191 2.31 17.38 -5.81
CA LYS A 191 2.97 16.11 -5.50
C LYS A 191 2.54 15.58 -4.14
N GLN A 192 2.43 14.25 -4.08
CA GLN A 192 2.25 13.51 -2.84
C GLN A 192 3.62 13.13 -2.26
N LEU A 193 3.77 13.19 -0.96
CA LEU A 193 4.99 12.81 -0.25
C LEU A 193 4.68 11.67 0.70
N TYR A 194 5.27 10.51 0.43
CA TYR A 194 5.13 9.32 1.24
C TYR A 194 6.43 8.98 1.97
N SER A 195 6.32 8.60 3.23
CA SER A 195 7.44 8.05 4.02
C SER A 195 7.31 6.55 4.12
N LEU A 196 8.30 5.81 3.61
CA LEU A 196 8.32 4.34 3.69
C LEU A 196 8.51 3.90 5.15
N ASP A 197 7.61 3.05 5.64
CA ASP A 197 7.69 2.45 6.97
C ASP A 197 8.42 1.12 6.90
N MET A 198 9.70 1.14 7.27
CA MET A 198 10.54 -0.06 7.28
C MET A 198 10.06 -1.10 8.29
N GLY A 199 9.46 -0.66 9.42
CA GLY A 199 8.87 -1.56 10.40
C GLY A 199 7.68 -2.32 9.81
N ALA A 200 6.77 -1.64 9.14
CA ALA A 200 5.63 -2.25 8.45
C ALA A 200 6.07 -3.19 7.31
N MET A 201 7.15 -2.83 6.59
CA MET A 201 7.73 -3.65 5.52
C MET A 201 8.29 -4.98 6.04
N LEU A 202 8.88 -4.98 7.23
CA LEU A 202 9.49 -6.16 7.85
C LEU A 202 8.50 -6.95 8.71
N ALA A 203 7.45 -6.32 9.22
CA ALA A 203 6.48 -6.95 10.10
C ALA A 203 5.77 -8.12 9.40
N GLY A 204 5.87 -9.31 10.01
CA GLY A 204 5.24 -10.53 9.48
C GLY A 204 5.89 -11.13 8.23
N ALA A 205 6.96 -10.56 7.70
CA ALA A 205 7.73 -11.16 6.62
C ALA A 205 8.48 -12.38 7.17
N LYS A 206 8.05 -13.58 6.76
CA LYS A 206 8.65 -14.84 7.19
C LYS A 206 9.93 -15.16 6.43
N TYR A 207 10.06 -14.65 5.23
CA TYR A 207 11.18 -14.89 4.32
C TYR A 207 11.64 -13.58 3.68
N LYS A 208 12.93 -13.52 3.33
CA LYS A 208 13.56 -12.38 2.67
C LYS A 208 12.84 -11.97 1.37
N GLY A 209 12.35 -12.94 0.60
CA GLY A 209 11.60 -12.70 -0.64
C GLY A 209 10.31 -11.91 -0.44
N GLU A 210 9.61 -12.07 0.69
CA GLU A 210 8.38 -11.29 0.98
C GLU A 210 8.69 -9.78 1.14
N PHE A 211 9.78 -9.45 1.81
CA PHE A 211 10.23 -8.06 1.92
C PHE A 211 10.55 -7.46 0.55
N GLU A 212 11.27 -8.21 -0.29
CA GLU A 212 11.62 -7.76 -1.65
C GLU A 212 10.38 -7.57 -2.52
N GLU A 213 9.39 -8.46 -2.43
CA GLU A 213 8.12 -8.33 -3.15
C GLU A 213 7.34 -7.10 -2.69
N ARG A 214 7.25 -6.84 -1.39
CA ARG A 214 6.62 -5.63 -0.82
C ARG A 214 7.30 -4.37 -1.33
N LEU A 215 8.64 -4.33 -1.31
CA LEU A 215 9.41 -3.19 -1.82
C LEU A 215 9.21 -2.98 -3.32
N LYS A 216 9.24 -4.06 -4.12
CA LYS A 216 8.95 -4.01 -5.56
C LYS A 216 7.56 -3.45 -5.83
N SER A 217 6.57 -3.84 -5.04
CA SER A 217 5.20 -3.39 -5.18
C SER A 217 5.06 -1.88 -4.88
N VAL A 218 5.65 -1.39 -3.78
CA VAL A 218 5.68 0.05 -3.47
C VAL A 218 6.37 0.83 -4.59
N VAL A 219 7.55 0.38 -5.03
CA VAL A 219 8.29 1.03 -6.11
C VAL A 219 7.49 1.07 -7.40
N LYS A 220 6.77 0.00 -7.73
CA LYS A 220 5.91 -0.08 -8.91
C LYS A 220 4.77 0.93 -8.85
N GLU A 221 4.08 1.08 -7.70
CA GLU A 221 3.04 2.10 -7.52
C GLU A 221 3.60 3.53 -7.66
N VAL A 222 4.77 3.81 -7.08
CA VAL A 222 5.45 5.10 -7.25
C VAL A 222 5.76 5.38 -8.71
N MET A 223 6.23 4.38 -9.45
CA MET A 223 6.54 4.51 -10.88
C MET A 223 5.28 4.75 -11.73
N GLN A 224 4.17 4.09 -11.41
CA GLN A 224 2.90 4.25 -12.11
C GLN A 224 2.26 5.63 -11.89
N ALA A 225 2.62 6.32 -10.82
CA ALA A 225 2.14 7.67 -10.53
C ALA A 225 2.81 8.77 -11.42
N ASP A 226 3.62 8.39 -12.39
CA ASP A 226 4.24 9.26 -13.39
C ASP A 226 4.89 10.53 -12.78
N GLY A 227 5.67 10.32 -11.72
CA GLY A 227 6.38 11.37 -11.02
C GLY A 227 5.53 12.26 -10.09
N ASN A 228 4.25 11.93 -9.86
CA ASN A 228 3.41 12.66 -8.92
C ASN A 228 3.67 12.29 -7.45
N ILE A 229 4.44 11.25 -7.21
CA ILE A 229 4.80 10.79 -5.87
C ILE A 229 6.29 11.04 -5.61
N ILE A 230 6.58 11.57 -4.43
CA ILE A 230 7.93 11.63 -3.84
C ILE A 230 7.95 10.59 -2.73
N LEU A 231 8.83 9.60 -2.83
CA LEU A 231 9.01 8.59 -1.80
C LEU A 231 10.22 8.94 -0.93
N PHE A 232 9.99 9.06 0.36
CA PHE A 232 11.03 9.22 1.36
C PHE A 232 11.38 7.86 1.96
N ILE A 233 12.67 7.53 1.98
CA ILE A 233 13.19 6.30 2.58
C ILE A 233 14.15 6.68 3.68
N ASP A 234 13.75 6.41 4.92
CA ASP A 234 14.62 6.59 6.08
C ASP A 234 15.58 5.39 6.22
N GLU A 235 16.76 5.65 6.75
CA GLU A 235 17.75 4.61 7.03
C GLU A 235 18.06 3.68 5.84
N ILE A 236 18.22 4.24 4.64
CA ILE A 236 18.47 3.44 3.41
C ILE A 236 19.67 2.49 3.55
N HIS A 237 20.59 2.81 4.46
CA HIS A 237 21.74 1.96 4.76
C HIS A 237 21.33 0.62 5.38
N THR A 238 20.18 0.54 6.05
CA THR A 238 19.64 -0.73 6.57
C THR A 238 19.19 -1.64 5.43
N LEU A 239 18.69 -1.07 4.33
CA LEU A 239 18.35 -1.80 3.11
C LEU A 239 19.58 -2.32 2.37
N VAL A 240 20.68 -1.54 2.40
CA VAL A 240 21.92 -1.87 1.70
C VAL A 240 22.84 -2.72 2.58
N GLY A 241 22.79 -2.55 3.91
CA GLY A 241 23.71 -3.18 4.88
C GLY A 241 23.17 -4.39 5.63
N ALA A 242 21.87 -4.65 5.63
CA ALA A 242 21.24 -5.77 6.33
C ALA A 242 21.58 -7.17 5.75
N GLY A 243 22.41 -7.21 4.72
CA GLY A 243 22.95 -8.41 4.14
C GLY A 243 24.44 -8.29 3.91
N GLY A 244 25.26 -8.64 4.91
CA GLY A 244 26.66 -9.06 4.67
C GLY A 244 26.74 -10.33 3.81
N GLY A 245 25.88 -10.46 2.81
CA GLY A 245 25.69 -11.56 1.86
C GLY A 245 24.86 -11.07 0.66
N GLU A 246 24.57 -11.93 -0.27
CA GLU A 246 23.92 -11.67 -1.58
C GLU A 246 22.69 -10.73 -1.60
N GLY A 247 22.09 -10.41 -0.45
CA GLY A 247 20.84 -9.63 -0.38
C GLY A 247 20.95 -8.11 -0.35
N ALA A 248 22.10 -7.54 -0.06
CA ALA A 248 22.30 -6.08 -0.13
C ALA A 248 22.22 -5.56 -1.59
N MET A 249 22.62 -6.39 -2.55
CA MET A 249 22.53 -6.06 -3.97
C MET A 249 21.10 -6.08 -4.51
N ASP A 250 20.21 -6.88 -3.95
CA ASP A 250 18.85 -7.02 -4.46
C ASP A 250 17.97 -5.82 -4.15
N ALA A 251 18.02 -5.28 -2.92
CA ALA A 251 17.28 -4.06 -2.56
C ALA A 251 17.75 -2.84 -3.37
N ALA A 252 19.06 -2.68 -3.57
CA ALA A 252 19.60 -1.62 -4.41
C ALA A 252 19.16 -1.76 -5.88
N ASN A 253 19.08 -2.98 -6.40
CA ASN A 253 18.60 -3.24 -7.76
C ASN A 253 17.09 -2.97 -7.90
N ILE A 254 16.29 -3.23 -6.87
CA ILE A 254 14.87 -2.93 -6.84
C ILE A 254 14.63 -1.42 -6.89
N LEU A 255 15.45 -0.63 -6.19
CA LEU A 255 15.33 0.83 -6.16
C LEU A 255 15.86 1.52 -7.43
N LYS A 256 16.76 0.88 -8.17
CA LYS A 256 17.39 1.46 -9.38
C LYS A 256 16.41 2.06 -10.38
N PRO A 257 15.30 1.40 -10.77
CA PRO A 257 14.32 1.98 -11.69
C PRO A 257 13.66 3.24 -11.12
N ALA A 258 13.41 3.25 -9.81
CA ALA A 258 12.77 4.36 -9.12
C ALA A 258 13.71 5.56 -8.90
N LEU A 259 15.03 5.39 -9.00
CA LEU A 259 15.99 6.50 -8.95
C LEU A 259 15.88 7.46 -10.14
N ALA A 260 15.16 7.09 -11.20
CA ALA A 260 14.78 8.01 -12.28
C ALA A 260 13.63 8.94 -11.87
N LEU A 261 12.97 8.67 -10.75
CA LEU A 261 11.88 9.44 -10.14
C LEU A 261 12.40 10.20 -8.92
N SER A 262 11.56 11.09 -8.37
CA SER A 262 11.93 11.88 -7.19
C SER A 262 11.90 11.00 -5.92
N LEU A 263 13.07 10.64 -5.43
CA LEU A 263 13.26 9.94 -4.16
C LEU A 263 14.10 10.79 -3.20
N ILE A 264 13.73 10.78 -1.93
CA ILE A 264 14.53 11.36 -0.85
C ILE A 264 15.08 10.21 -0.01
N HIS A 265 16.39 10.18 0.19
CA HIS A 265 17.05 9.17 0.99
C HIS A 265 17.66 9.78 2.25
N ILE A 266 17.61 9.05 3.36
CA ILE A 266 18.42 9.33 4.55
C ILE A 266 19.47 8.23 4.71
N SER A 267 20.71 8.64 4.92
CA SER A 267 21.82 7.74 5.26
C SER A 267 22.57 8.28 6.48
N GLU A 268 23.09 7.40 7.29
CA GLU A 268 24.08 7.75 8.29
C GLU A 268 25.46 7.77 7.66
N PRO A 269 26.37 8.69 8.09
CA PRO A 269 27.73 8.68 7.62
C PRO A 269 28.40 7.39 8.09
N THR A 270 28.82 6.56 7.13
CA THR A 270 29.72 5.44 7.44
C THR A 270 31.07 6.05 7.84
N ARG A 271 31.51 5.81 9.08
CA ARG A 271 32.89 6.17 9.48
C ARG A 271 33.84 5.33 8.66
N PRO A 272 34.82 5.93 7.95
CA PRO A 272 35.89 5.15 7.39
C PRO A 272 36.68 4.53 8.55
N TYR A 273 36.88 3.23 8.53
CA TYR A 273 37.76 2.51 9.44
C TYR A 273 39.20 2.91 9.19
#